data_6208e2d1206369e2f4866da1c965b03b
#
_entry.id   6208e2d1206369e2f4866da1c965b03b
#
_cell.length_a   1.000
_cell.length_b   1.000
_cell.length_c   1.000
_cell.angle_alpha   90.00
_cell.angle_beta   90.00
_cell.angle_gamma   90.00
#
_symmetry.space_group_name_H-M   'P 1'
#
loop_
_entity.id
_entity.type
_entity.pdbx_description
1 polymer ?
#
loop_
_entity_poly.entity_id
_entity_poly.type
_entity_poly.pdbx_seq_one_letter_code
_entity_poly.pdbx_strand_id
1 'polypeptide(L)'
;MKNCLCTALALSLMTAGTVSAQSWAPAGDRIRTAWAEEVTPENVHKEYPRPQMVRPEWKSLNGLWEYSITPKNAAVPEKFDGQILVPFAVESSLSGVGRMLTPEDALWYKTIFRVPSAWKGKRLMLNF
;
A
#
# COMPACT_ATOMS: atom_id res chain seq x y z
N MET A 1 39.49 -55.87 -15.03
CA MET A 1 39.16 -54.99 -13.91
C MET A 1 38.74 -53.64 -14.48
N LYS A 2 37.44 -53.34 -14.58
CA LYS A 2 36.89 -52.12 -15.17
C LYS A 2 36.13 -51.38 -14.06
N ASN A 3 36.68 -50.26 -13.58
CA ASN A 3 36.06 -49.40 -12.59
C ASN A 3 34.99 -48.55 -13.28
N CYS A 4 33.75 -48.73 -12.85
CA CYS A 4 32.61 -47.91 -13.27
C CYS A 4 32.43 -46.80 -12.24
N LEU A 5 32.76 -45.56 -12.63
CA LEU A 5 32.60 -44.35 -11.81
C LEU A 5 31.18 -43.81 -12.06
N CYS A 6 30.28 -44.05 -11.11
CA CYS A 6 28.93 -43.42 -11.12
C CYS A 6 29.02 -42.02 -10.57
N THR A 7 28.98 -41.03 -11.43
CA THR A 7 28.80 -39.61 -11.05
C THR A 7 27.32 -39.36 -10.77
N ALA A 8 26.97 -39.18 -9.50
CA ALA A 8 25.64 -38.75 -9.06
C ALA A 8 25.51 -37.21 -9.26
N LEU A 9 24.68 -36.84 -10.23
CA LEU A 9 24.32 -35.43 -10.48
C LEU A 9 23.24 -35.03 -9.49
N ALA A 10 23.60 -34.28 -8.45
CA ALA A 10 22.65 -33.70 -7.48
C ALA A 10 21.91 -32.52 -8.13
N LEU A 11 20.64 -32.72 -8.50
CA LEU A 11 19.75 -31.69 -9.02
C LEU A 11 19.23 -30.88 -7.83
N SER A 12 19.83 -29.70 -7.57
CA SER A 12 19.37 -28.74 -6.56
C SER A 12 18.08 -28.07 -7.05
N LEU A 13 16.93 -28.44 -6.48
CA LEU A 13 15.66 -27.76 -6.69
C LEU A 13 15.69 -26.43 -5.90
N MET A 14 15.91 -25.32 -6.60
CA MET A 14 15.65 -23.99 -6.04
C MET A 14 14.13 -23.79 -5.96
N THR A 15 13.55 -23.92 -4.77
CA THR A 15 12.19 -23.48 -4.51
C THR A 15 12.19 -21.95 -4.48
N ALA A 16 11.75 -21.33 -5.59
CA ALA A 16 11.42 -19.93 -5.61
C ALA A 16 10.21 -19.73 -4.71
N GLY A 17 10.44 -19.19 -3.51
CA GLY A 17 9.38 -18.77 -2.61
C GLY A 17 8.57 -17.68 -3.32
N THR A 18 7.33 -17.98 -3.67
CA THR A 18 6.37 -16.98 -4.13
C THR A 18 6.08 -16.07 -2.95
N VAL A 19 6.61 -14.84 -2.97
CA VAL A 19 6.16 -13.78 -2.09
C VAL A 19 4.72 -13.49 -2.50
N SER A 20 3.77 -14.04 -1.73
CA SER A 20 2.36 -13.68 -1.86
C SER A 20 2.23 -12.20 -1.51
N ALA A 21 2.04 -11.35 -2.52
CA ALA A 21 1.62 -9.99 -2.28
C ALA A 21 0.27 -10.06 -1.59
N GLN A 22 0.22 -9.64 -0.33
CA GLN A 22 -1.01 -9.64 0.45
C GLN A 22 -2.00 -8.70 -0.25
N SER A 23 -3.02 -9.27 -0.89
CA SER A 23 -4.07 -8.50 -1.56
C SER A 23 -4.85 -7.73 -0.49
N TRP A 24 -5.03 -6.42 -0.70
CA TRP A 24 -5.88 -5.61 0.16
C TRP A 24 -7.30 -6.19 0.23
N ALA A 25 -7.87 -6.17 1.44
CA ALA A 25 -9.27 -6.48 1.69
C ALA A 25 -9.79 -5.60 2.83
N PRO A 26 -11.10 -5.27 2.82
CA PRO A 26 -11.70 -4.57 3.94
C PRO A 26 -11.52 -5.32 5.26
N ALA A 27 -11.16 -4.61 6.32
CA ALA A 27 -10.92 -5.21 7.63
C ALA A 27 -12.23 -5.47 8.39
N GLY A 28 -12.29 -6.62 9.08
CA GLY A 28 -13.38 -7.00 9.98
C GLY A 28 -14.72 -7.23 9.28
N ASP A 29 -15.77 -7.34 10.11
CA ASP A 29 -17.16 -7.64 9.72
C ASP A 29 -18.13 -6.46 9.98
N ARG A 30 -17.61 -5.25 10.13
CA ARG A 30 -18.40 -4.06 10.41
C ARG A 30 -19.41 -3.80 9.29
N ILE A 31 -20.55 -3.19 9.65
CA ILE A 31 -21.58 -2.77 8.69
C ILE A 31 -20.94 -1.88 7.62
N ARG A 32 -21.20 -2.24 6.36
CA ARG A 32 -20.73 -1.52 5.18
C ARG A 32 -21.92 -1.16 4.30
N THR A 33 -21.78 -0.10 3.54
CA THR A 33 -22.77 0.26 2.51
C THR A 33 -22.57 -0.61 1.26
N ALA A 34 -23.59 -0.70 0.40
CA ALA A 34 -23.48 -1.42 -0.87
C ALA A 34 -22.31 -0.91 -1.74
N TRP A 35 -22.02 0.40 -1.72
CA TRP A 35 -20.89 0.99 -2.45
C TRP A 35 -19.52 0.54 -1.95
N ALA A 36 -19.43 0.05 -0.72
CA ALA A 36 -18.17 -0.46 -0.19
C ALA A 36 -17.64 -1.68 -0.94
N GLU A 37 -18.52 -2.45 -1.58
CA GLU A 37 -18.15 -3.62 -2.38
C GLU A 37 -17.50 -3.25 -3.72
N GLU A 38 -17.77 -2.02 -4.19
CA GLU A 38 -17.21 -1.51 -5.44
C GLU A 38 -15.82 -0.86 -5.26
N VAL A 39 -15.39 -0.63 -4.00
CA VAL A 39 -14.12 0.04 -3.71
C VAL A 39 -12.96 -0.92 -3.91
N THR A 40 -12.01 -0.50 -4.73
CA THR A 40 -10.73 -1.19 -4.95
C THR A 40 -9.55 -0.21 -4.83
N PRO A 41 -8.33 -0.69 -4.62
CA PRO A 41 -7.15 0.19 -4.61
C PRO A 41 -6.96 0.99 -5.90
N GLU A 42 -7.47 0.49 -7.02
CA GLU A 42 -7.33 1.10 -8.34
C GLU A 42 -8.35 2.21 -8.60
N ASN A 43 -9.57 2.11 -8.01
CA ASN A 43 -10.67 3.03 -8.30
C ASN A 43 -10.98 4.03 -7.18
N VAL A 44 -10.34 3.90 -6.00
CA VAL A 44 -10.67 4.69 -4.83
C VAL A 44 -10.48 6.20 -5.08
N HIS A 45 -11.59 6.94 -5.14
CA HIS A 45 -11.63 8.40 -5.23
C HIS A 45 -10.52 9.00 -6.14
N LYS A 46 -10.50 8.56 -7.41
CA LYS A 46 -9.52 9.05 -8.41
C LYS A 46 -9.97 10.35 -9.08
N GLU A 47 -11.21 10.75 -8.89
CA GLU A 47 -11.77 11.99 -9.40
C GLU A 47 -11.10 13.21 -8.79
N TYR A 48 -11.05 14.31 -9.56
CA TYR A 48 -10.54 15.58 -9.05
C TYR A 48 -11.47 16.11 -7.95
N PRO A 49 -10.95 16.50 -6.77
CA PRO A 49 -11.77 16.82 -5.59
C PRO A 49 -12.64 18.08 -5.75
N ARG A 50 -12.38 18.91 -6.77
CA ARG A 50 -13.15 20.13 -7.06
C ARG A 50 -13.58 20.14 -8.52
N PRO A 51 -14.70 19.54 -8.89
CA PRO A 51 -15.09 19.35 -10.29
C PRO A 51 -15.27 20.65 -11.07
N GLN A 52 -15.59 21.78 -10.40
CA GLN A 52 -15.71 23.10 -11.06
C GLN A 52 -14.34 23.75 -11.36
N MET A 53 -13.25 23.24 -10.81
CA MET A 53 -11.91 23.83 -10.92
C MET A 53 -10.86 22.79 -11.32
N VAL A 54 -11.22 21.87 -12.17
CA VAL A 54 -10.34 20.78 -12.63
C VAL A 54 -9.06 21.34 -13.24
N ARG A 55 -7.91 20.78 -12.84
CA ARG A 55 -6.60 21.09 -13.39
C ARG A 55 -6.10 19.90 -14.21
N PRO A 56 -5.63 20.12 -15.44
CA PRO A 56 -5.15 19.02 -16.29
C PRO A 56 -3.85 18.39 -15.76
N GLU A 57 -3.04 19.17 -15.05
CA GLU A 57 -1.78 18.70 -14.46
C GLU A 57 -1.99 18.33 -12.99
N TRP A 58 -2.68 17.24 -12.78
CA TRP A 58 -3.01 16.72 -11.47
C TRP A 58 -2.86 15.20 -11.44
N LYS A 59 -2.51 14.66 -10.30
CA LYS A 59 -2.40 13.22 -10.08
C LYS A 59 -2.91 12.87 -8.71
N SER A 60 -3.91 11.99 -8.62
CA SER A 60 -4.33 11.38 -7.37
C SER A 60 -3.22 10.47 -6.84
N LEU A 61 -2.94 10.57 -5.56
CA LEU A 61 -2.06 9.65 -4.84
C LEU A 61 -2.85 8.65 -4.00
N ASN A 62 -4.18 8.66 -4.09
CA ASN A 62 -5.02 7.66 -3.45
C ASN A 62 -4.69 6.25 -3.93
N GLY A 63 -4.83 5.29 -3.05
CA GLY A 63 -4.49 3.90 -3.29
C GLY A 63 -3.79 3.28 -2.10
N LEU A 64 -3.06 2.19 -2.31
CA LEU A 64 -2.34 1.51 -1.24
C LEU A 64 -1.07 2.26 -0.88
N TRP A 65 -0.93 2.55 0.42
CA TRP A 65 0.26 3.08 1.04
C TRP A 65 0.77 2.10 2.08
N GLU A 66 2.05 2.12 2.38
CA GLU A 66 2.59 1.44 3.56
C GLU A 66 2.19 2.22 4.82
N TYR A 67 1.85 1.51 5.89
CA TYR A 67 1.57 2.14 7.19
C TYR A 67 2.30 1.43 8.33
N SER A 68 2.53 2.16 9.42
CA SER A 68 2.96 1.59 10.69
C SER A 68 2.36 2.37 11.86
N ILE A 69 2.02 1.67 12.93
CA ILE A 69 1.50 2.26 14.16
C ILE A 69 2.51 2.00 15.27
N THR A 70 3.09 3.08 15.77
CA THR A 70 4.13 3.05 16.80
C THR A 70 3.74 3.89 18.01
N PRO A 71 4.40 3.72 19.16
CA PRO A 71 4.29 4.70 20.24
C PRO A 71 4.68 6.11 19.76
N LYS A 72 3.99 7.15 20.24
CA LYS A 72 4.14 8.54 19.80
C LYS A 72 5.57 9.08 19.81
N ASN A 73 6.39 8.59 20.74
CA ASN A 73 7.78 9.03 20.91
C ASN A 73 8.79 8.09 20.22
N ALA A 74 8.32 7.11 19.45
CA ALA A 74 9.21 6.21 18.72
C ALA A 74 9.85 6.91 17.53
N ALA A 75 11.03 6.43 17.14
CA ALA A 75 11.66 6.86 15.89
C ALA A 75 10.86 6.41 14.67
N VAL A 76 11.15 7.02 13.53
CA VAL A 76 10.55 6.60 12.23
C VAL A 76 10.79 5.10 12.03
N PRO A 77 9.74 4.32 11.72
CA PRO A 77 9.87 2.88 11.55
C PRO A 77 10.73 2.54 10.33
N GLU A 78 11.67 1.63 10.49
CA GLU A 78 12.43 1.06 9.36
C GLU A 78 11.60 0.03 8.59
N LYS A 79 10.73 -0.69 9.31
CA LYS A 79 9.81 -1.69 8.76
C LYS A 79 8.37 -1.26 9.00
N PHE A 80 7.56 -1.35 7.96
CA PHE A 80 6.13 -1.03 8.00
C PHE A 80 5.30 -2.28 8.33
N ASP A 81 4.16 -2.08 8.99
CA ASP A 81 3.30 -3.16 9.49
C ASP A 81 2.48 -3.79 8.35
N GLY A 82 2.17 -3.00 7.32
CA GLY A 82 1.37 -3.47 6.19
C GLY A 82 0.97 -2.38 5.23
N GLN A 83 -0.15 -2.59 4.55
CA GLN A 83 -0.73 -1.64 3.60
C GLN A 83 -2.06 -1.11 4.10
N ILE A 84 -2.32 0.15 3.81
CA ILE A 84 -3.55 0.86 4.12
C ILE A 84 -4.10 1.52 2.85
N LEU A 85 -5.41 1.47 2.65
CA LEU A 85 -6.05 2.12 1.52
C LEU A 85 -6.39 3.58 1.85
N VAL A 86 -5.64 4.49 1.26
CA VAL A 86 -5.88 5.95 1.36
C VAL A 86 -6.94 6.35 0.34
N PRO A 87 -7.96 7.17 0.69
CA PRO A 87 -8.00 8.13 1.81
C PRO A 87 -8.78 7.67 3.05
N PHE A 88 -9.05 6.39 3.21
CA PHE A 88 -9.81 5.91 4.35
C PHE A 88 -9.01 6.03 5.66
N ALA A 89 -9.70 6.47 6.72
CA ALA A 89 -9.12 6.53 8.06
C ALA A 89 -8.77 5.11 8.55
N VAL A 90 -7.71 5.00 9.34
CA VAL A 90 -7.19 3.70 9.82
C VAL A 90 -8.22 2.88 10.60
N GLU A 91 -9.19 3.54 11.23
CA GLU A 91 -10.30 2.91 11.95
C GLU A 91 -11.38 2.34 11.04
N SER A 92 -11.42 2.81 9.79
CA SER A 92 -12.41 2.37 8.81
C SER A 92 -12.12 0.93 8.36
N SER A 93 -13.19 0.15 8.12
CA SER A 93 -13.08 -1.16 7.49
C SER A 93 -12.40 -1.07 6.11
N LEU A 94 -12.75 -0.06 5.31
CA LEU A 94 -12.21 0.13 3.96
C LEU A 94 -10.73 0.53 3.94
N SER A 95 -10.15 0.95 5.07
CA SER A 95 -8.71 1.13 5.15
C SER A 95 -7.92 -0.17 4.97
N GLY A 96 -8.55 -1.31 5.26
CA GLY A 96 -7.91 -2.62 5.35
C GLY A 96 -7.24 -2.88 6.70
N VAL A 97 -7.26 -1.91 7.63
CA VAL A 97 -6.63 -2.01 8.96
C VAL A 97 -7.67 -2.14 10.07
N GLY A 98 -8.65 -1.22 10.11
CA GLY A 98 -9.76 -1.26 11.07
C GLY A 98 -9.35 -1.08 12.54
N ARG A 99 -8.17 -0.54 12.82
CA ARG A 99 -7.62 -0.36 14.16
C ARG A 99 -7.93 1.04 14.69
N MET A 100 -8.49 1.11 15.90
CA MET A 100 -8.64 2.36 16.62
C MET A 100 -7.30 2.84 17.17
N LEU A 101 -6.97 4.10 16.96
CA LEU A 101 -5.79 4.74 17.52
C LEU A 101 -6.09 5.30 18.92
N THR A 102 -5.08 5.27 19.77
CA THR A 102 -5.08 5.93 21.06
C THR A 102 -4.26 7.22 21.00
N PRO A 103 -4.39 8.12 21.99
CA PRO A 103 -3.57 9.35 22.05
C PRO A 103 -2.05 9.09 22.15
N GLU A 104 -1.66 7.87 22.53
CA GLU A 104 -0.26 7.45 22.68
C GLU A 104 0.31 6.85 21.39
N ASP A 105 -0.53 6.65 20.37
CA ASP A 105 -0.12 6.09 19.08
C ASP A 105 0.30 7.20 18.10
N ALA A 106 1.28 6.89 17.25
CA ALA A 106 1.65 7.64 16.06
C ALA A 106 1.43 6.75 14.83
N LEU A 107 0.71 7.28 13.85
CA LEU A 107 0.45 6.60 12.59
C LEU A 107 1.36 7.16 11.51
N TRP A 108 2.15 6.30 10.93
CA TRP A 108 3.06 6.60 9.84
C TRP A 108 2.50 6.12 8.51
N TYR A 109 2.59 6.98 7.52
CA TYR A 109 2.24 6.66 6.13
C TYR A 109 3.45 6.83 5.23
N LYS A 110 3.62 5.91 4.29
CA LYS A 110 4.67 5.99 3.28
C LYS A 110 4.14 5.58 1.92
N THR A 111 4.43 6.38 0.92
CA THR A 111 4.22 6.03 -0.49
C THR A 111 5.35 6.54 -1.34
N ILE A 112 5.52 5.94 -2.51
CA ILE A 112 6.50 6.37 -3.52
C ILE A 112 5.72 6.61 -4.81
N PHE A 113 5.88 7.77 -5.40
CA PHE A 113 5.28 8.09 -6.68
C PHE A 113 6.29 8.69 -7.65
N ARG A 114 6.02 8.51 -8.93
CA ARG A 114 6.85 9.11 -9.99
C ARG A 114 6.19 10.38 -10.49
N VAL A 115 6.96 11.45 -10.55
CA VAL A 115 6.55 12.71 -11.18
C VAL A 115 6.57 12.53 -12.69
N PRO A 116 5.47 12.86 -13.39
CA PRO A 116 5.46 12.82 -14.86
C PRO A 116 6.56 13.68 -15.46
N SER A 117 7.24 13.20 -16.49
CA SER A 117 8.33 13.93 -17.15
C SER A 117 7.87 15.27 -17.75
N ALA A 118 6.62 15.36 -18.18
CA ALA A 118 5.99 16.59 -18.66
C ALA A 118 5.92 17.72 -17.62
N TRP A 119 6.12 17.41 -16.33
CA TRP A 119 6.12 18.40 -15.24
C TRP A 119 7.52 18.88 -14.87
N LYS A 120 8.54 18.46 -15.61
CA LYS A 120 9.92 18.91 -15.38
C LYS A 120 10.02 20.44 -15.48
N GLY A 121 10.63 21.05 -14.46
CA GLY A 121 10.78 22.51 -14.37
C GLY A 121 9.57 23.25 -13.79
N LYS A 122 8.47 22.54 -13.46
CA LYS A 122 7.30 23.14 -12.79
C LYS A 122 7.41 22.99 -11.27
N ARG A 123 6.74 23.88 -10.54
CA ARG A 123 6.59 23.76 -9.10
C ARG A 123 5.52 22.72 -8.78
N LEU A 124 5.89 21.71 -8.00
CA LEU A 124 4.97 20.69 -7.52
C LEU A 124 4.39 21.10 -6.17
N MET A 125 3.11 20.88 -5.99
CA MET A 125 2.42 21.06 -4.71
C MET A 125 1.79 19.73 -4.31
N LEU A 126 2.03 19.30 -3.06
CA LEU A 126 1.35 18.18 -2.43
C LEU A 126 0.23 18.74 -1.56
N ASN A 127 -0.97 18.19 -1.71
CA ASN A 127 -2.13 18.55 -0.90
C ASN A 127 -2.59 17.30 -0.13
N PHE A 128 -2.74 17.46 1.18
CA PHE A 128 -3.22 16.44 2.12
C PHE A 128 -4.57 16.86 2.68
#